data_d2f4d5730ff8f32acffbd5201a82437d
#
_entry.id   d2f4d5730ff8f32acffbd5201a82437d
#
_cell.length_a   1.000
_cell.length_b   1.000
_cell.length_c   1.000
_cell.angle_alpha   90.00
_cell.angle_beta   90.00
_cell.angle_gamma   90.00
#
_symmetry.space_group_name_H-M   'P 1'
#
loop_
_entity.id
_entity.type
_entity.pdbx_description
1 polymer ?
#
loop_
_entity_poly.entity_id
_entity_poly.type
_entity_poly.pdbx_seq_one_letter_code
_entity_poly.pdbx_strand_id
1 'polypeptide(L)'
;MKKILIIIFFFFSFGSLGHATCLKTVTTALTEVQTCGASETLTVESTGSIVFSGSKAVRANNGVGASNTTVINHGLISATGDTINMKSAPGTNKITNSGTINTAQNDNASGGIAVLVQKTDGTEIVNSGTIHGGKYSIQGLQTDDITITNSGTISANETTGAAIYLTNGTNATITNTGTITNLRHGIRLGKSHGSLNNATIINSGLIAGTTHNDRNSIYVSDDNNVTSGFNLITKGEGHYDLSLIHISEPTRPSR
;
A
#
# COMPACT_ATOMS: atom_id res chain seq x y z
N MET A 1 -37.90 -65.59 -10.65
CA MET A 1 -37.29 -64.64 -9.69
C MET A 1 -36.43 -63.67 -10.46
N LYS A 2 -36.87 -62.38 -10.62
CA LYS A 2 -36.10 -61.30 -11.30
C LYS A 2 -35.21 -60.66 -10.28
N LYS A 3 -33.89 -60.73 -10.49
CA LYS A 3 -32.91 -60.02 -9.66
C LYS A 3 -32.88 -58.54 -10.07
N ILE A 4 -33.26 -57.63 -9.15
CA ILE A 4 -33.14 -56.19 -9.33
C ILE A 4 -31.71 -55.82 -8.96
N LEU A 5 -30.93 -55.28 -9.91
CA LEU A 5 -29.61 -54.73 -9.70
C LEU A 5 -29.79 -53.27 -9.33
N ILE A 6 -29.55 -52.93 -8.05
CA ILE A 6 -29.52 -51.54 -7.58
C ILE A 6 -28.11 -50.99 -7.84
N ILE A 7 -27.98 -50.08 -8.82
CA ILE A 7 -26.75 -49.34 -9.07
C ILE A 7 -26.81 -48.08 -8.18
N ILE A 8 -26.00 -48.06 -7.11
CA ILE A 8 -25.80 -46.89 -6.27
C ILE A 8 -24.79 -45.99 -6.97
N PHE A 9 -25.25 -44.89 -7.54
CA PHE A 9 -24.39 -43.81 -8.02
C PHE A 9 -23.88 -43.02 -6.81
N PHE A 10 -22.61 -43.22 -6.45
CA PHE A 10 -21.90 -42.30 -5.57
C PHE A 10 -21.60 -41.02 -6.35
N PHE A 11 -22.37 -39.97 -6.12
CA PHE A 11 -21.98 -38.63 -6.51
C PHE A 11 -20.82 -38.17 -5.60
N PHE A 12 -19.60 -38.35 -6.07
CA PHE A 12 -18.49 -37.59 -5.54
C PHE A 12 -18.71 -36.13 -5.95
N SER A 13 -19.28 -35.32 -5.07
CA SER A 13 -19.14 -33.87 -5.18
C SER A 13 -17.67 -33.56 -4.94
N PHE A 14 -16.93 -33.36 -6.01
CA PHE A 14 -15.66 -32.64 -5.94
C PHE A 14 -16.04 -31.26 -5.44
N GLY A 15 -15.92 -31.04 -4.12
CA GLY A 15 -15.90 -29.70 -3.56
C GLY A 15 -14.79 -28.98 -4.29
N SER A 16 -15.12 -28.01 -5.12
CA SER A 16 -14.14 -27.05 -5.61
C SER A 16 -13.39 -26.57 -4.38
N LEU A 17 -12.07 -26.74 -4.35
CA LEU A 17 -11.21 -26.05 -3.40
C LEU A 17 -11.55 -24.57 -3.57
N GLY A 18 -12.41 -24.06 -2.67
CA GLY A 18 -12.92 -22.71 -2.74
C GLY A 18 -11.73 -21.77 -2.73
N HIS A 19 -11.47 -21.13 -3.85
CA HIS A 19 -10.72 -19.87 -3.80
C HIS A 19 -11.55 -18.98 -2.89
N ALA A 20 -10.96 -18.54 -1.79
CA ALA A 20 -11.59 -17.54 -0.94
C ALA A 20 -11.92 -16.35 -1.84
N THR A 21 -13.18 -16.20 -2.17
CA THR A 21 -13.68 -15.13 -3.03
C THR A 21 -13.73 -13.87 -2.18
N CYS A 22 -13.49 -12.73 -2.81
CA CYS A 22 -13.68 -11.43 -2.20
C CYS A 22 -15.13 -11.28 -1.71
N LEU A 23 -15.33 -11.18 -0.42
CA LEU A 23 -16.64 -10.84 0.14
C LEU A 23 -16.97 -9.40 -0.20
N LYS A 24 -18.14 -9.14 -0.77
CA LYS A 24 -18.55 -7.77 -1.11
C LYS A 24 -18.63 -6.86 0.12
N THR A 25 -19.06 -7.40 1.26
CA THR A 25 -19.22 -6.63 2.50
C THR A 25 -18.85 -7.48 3.71
N VAL A 26 -18.03 -6.93 4.59
CA VAL A 26 -17.57 -7.51 5.86
C VAL A 26 -18.12 -6.69 7.01
N THR A 27 -19.07 -7.24 7.76
CA THR A 27 -19.73 -6.60 8.90
C THR A 27 -19.32 -7.18 10.25
N THR A 28 -18.60 -8.32 10.24
CA THR A 28 -18.15 -9.06 11.43
C THR A 28 -16.65 -9.40 11.29
N ALA A 29 -16.09 -9.99 12.33
CA ALA A 29 -14.68 -10.39 12.29
C ALA A 29 -14.46 -11.58 11.37
N LEU A 30 -13.47 -11.48 10.47
CA LEU A 30 -12.96 -12.53 9.61
C LEU A 30 -11.49 -12.81 9.93
N THR A 31 -11.11 -14.08 9.85
CA THR A 31 -9.72 -14.55 10.03
C THR A 31 -9.15 -15.16 8.75
N GLU A 32 -9.81 -14.97 7.62
CA GLU A 32 -9.44 -15.55 6.33
C GLU A 32 -9.02 -14.48 5.34
N VAL A 33 -8.11 -14.83 4.43
CA VAL A 33 -7.68 -13.95 3.35
C VAL A 33 -8.84 -13.67 2.39
N GLN A 34 -9.01 -12.41 2.03
CA GLN A 34 -9.93 -11.99 0.98
C GLN A 34 -9.16 -11.89 -0.34
N THR A 35 -9.59 -12.66 -1.33
CA THR A 35 -8.96 -12.68 -2.66
C THR A 35 -9.92 -12.05 -3.65
N CYS A 36 -9.59 -10.82 -4.09
CA CYS A 36 -10.43 -10.02 -4.97
C CYS A 36 -9.98 -10.14 -6.43
N GLY A 37 -10.91 -10.48 -7.30
CA GLY A 37 -10.74 -10.58 -8.74
C GLY A 37 -11.01 -9.26 -9.48
N ALA A 38 -11.26 -9.37 -10.79
CA ALA A 38 -11.50 -8.21 -11.65
C ALA A 38 -12.79 -7.47 -11.29
N SER A 39 -12.70 -6.16 -11.17
CA SER A 39 -13.83 -5.24 -10.90
C SER A 39 -14.61 -5.56 -9.62
N GLU A 40 -13.98 -6.28 -8.70
CA GLU A 40 -14.60 -6.57 -7.41
C GLU A 40 -14.37 -5.44 -6.41
N THR A 41 -15.36 -5.22 -5.56
CA THR A 41 -15.30 -4.27 -4.45
C THR A 41 -15.43 -5.02 -3.13
N LEU A 42 -14.43 -4.86 -2.28
CA LEU A 42 -14.45 -5.29 -0.89
C LEU A 42 -14.76 -4.09 -0.01
N THR A 43 -15.81 -4.17 0.78
CA THR A 43 -16.15 -3.17 1.80
C THR A 43 -16.03 -3.80 3.19
N VAL A 44 -15.21 -3.22 4.05
CA VAL A 44 -15.14 -3.57 5.48
C VAL A 44 -15.85 -2.47 6.25
N GLU A 45 -16.99 -2.79 6.81
CA GLU A 45 -17.81 -1.84 7.59
C GLU A 45 -17.15 -1.49 8.93
N SER A 46 -17.60 -0.44 9.58
CA SER A 46 -17.03 0.06 10.85
C SER A 46 -17.07 -0.99 11.99
N THR A 47 -17.99 -1.93 11.93
CA THR A 47 -18.08 -3.07 12.87
C THR A 47 -17.34 -4.31 12.37
N GLY A 48 -16.91 -4.32 11.10
CA GLY A 48 -16.21 -5.43 10.46
C GLY A 48 -14.70 -5.41 10.70
N SER A 49 -14.09 -6.56 10.61
CA SER A 49 -12.64 -6.67 10.61
C SER A 49 -12.16 -7.86 9.78
N ILE A 50 -10.96 -7.72 9.21
CA ILE A 50 -10.21 -8.82 8.61
C ILE A 50 -8.88 -8.87 9.34
N VAL A 51 -8.69 -9.87 10.21
CA VAL A 51 -7.46 -10.06 10.98
C VAL A 51 -6.87 -11.42 10.61
N PHE A 52 -5.90 -11.40 9.71
CA PHE A 52 -5.29 -12.62 9.18
C PHE A 52 -3.90 -12.85 9.78
N SER A 53 -3.68 -14.02 10.36
CA SER A 53 -2.39 -14.40 10.95
C SER A 53 -1.29 -14.70 9.92
N GLY A 54 -1.61 -14.74 8.65
CA GLY A 54 -0.67 -14.90 7.55
C GLY A 54 -0.24 -13.56 6.94
N SER A 55 0.48 -13.64 5.82
CA SER A 55 1.16 -12.48 5.24
C SER A 55 0.26 -11.49 4.47
N LYS A 56 -0.99 -11.84 4.15
CA LYS A 56 -1.86 -10.99 3.30
C LYS A 56 -3.31 -11.14 3.70
N ALA A 57 -3.93 -10.09 4.25
CA ALA A 57 -5.35 -10.06 4.57
C ALA A 57 -6.20 -9.86 3.31
N VAL A 58 -5.74 -8.99 2.39
CA VAL A 58 -6.41 -8.76 1.10
C VAL A 58 -5.41 -8.98 -0.04
N ARG A 59 -5.80 -9.79 -1.02
CA ARG A 59 -5.05 -10.07 -2.25
C ARG A 59 -5.83 -9.61 -3.45
N ALA A 60 -5.27 -8.67 -4.19
CA ALA A 60 -5.75 -8.24 -5.50
C ALA A 60 -4.55 -8.26 -6.45
N ASN A 61 -4.23 -9.42 -7.04
CA ASN A 61 -3.05 -9.59 -7.86
C ASN A 61 -3.33 -10.39 -9.14
N ASN A 62 -2.41 -10.32 -10.09
CA ASN A 62 -2.56 -11.01 -11.38
C ASN A 62 -2.76 -12.54 -11.26
N GLY A 63 -2.25 -13.17 -10.20
CA GLY A 63 -2.46 -14.59 -9.94
C GLY A 63 -3.92 -14.98 -9.67
N VAL A 64 -4.79 -13.99 -9.40
CA VAL A 64 -6.24 -14.16 -9.22
C VAL A 64 -7.04 -13.36 -10.25
N GLY A 65 -6.39 -12.86 -11.31
CA GLY A 65 -7.05 -12.09 -12.37
C GLY A 65 -7.54 -10.70 -11.93
N ALA A 66 -6.99 -10.13 -10.85
CA ALA A 66 -7.41 -8.83 -10.35
C ALA A 66 -7.13 -7.71 -11.35
N SER A 67 -8.10 -6.82 -11.54
CA SER A 67 -8.02 -5.57 -12.30
C SER A 67 -9.16 -4.65 -11.85
N ASN A 68 -8.93 -3.34 -11.81
CA ASN A 68 -9.93 -2.36 -11.37
C ASN A 68 -10.58 -2.72 -10.01
N THR A 69 -9.79 -3.28 -9.11
CA THR A 69 -10.27 -3.75 -7.79
C THR A 69 -10.39 -2.59 -6.83
N THR A 70 -11.47 -2.55 -6.06
CA THR A 70 -11.70 -1.51 -5.04
C THR A 70 -11.72 -2.12 -3.64
N VAL A 71 -10.99 -1.50 -2.71
CA VAL A 71 -11.05 -1.81 -1.27
C VAL A 71 -11.54 -0.57 -0.52
N ILE A 72 -12.65 -0.70 0.19
CA ILE A 72 -13.23 0.33 1.04
C ILE A 72 -13.15 -0.18 2.49
N ASN A 73 -12.40 0.52 3.35
CA ASN A 73 -12.24 0.13 4.74
C ASN A 73 -12.74 1.20 5.68
N HIS A 74 -13.77 0.87 6.45
CA HIS A 74 -14.28 1.66 7.58
C HIS A 74 -13.95 1.01 8.93
N GLY A 75 -13.53 -0.27 8.92
CA GLY A 75 -13.21 -1.08 10.11
C GLY A 75 -11.71 -1.33 10.26
N LEU A 76 -11.33 -2.59 10.45
CA LEU A 76 -9.95 -3.02 10.63
C LEU A 76 -9.54 -4.03 9.56
N ILE A 77 -8.43 -3.78 8.89
CA ILE A 77 -7.73 -4.79 8.06
C ILE A 77 -6.31 -4.95 8.60
N SER A 78 -5.95 -6.17 8.99
CA SER A 78 -4.65 -6.47 9.59
C SER A 78 -4.08 -7.80 9.10
N ALA A 79 -2.77 -7.86 8.89
CA ALA A 79 -2.03 -9.10 8.60
C ALA A 79 -0.60 -9.03 9.16
N THR A 80 0.11 -10.15 9.18
CA THR A 80 1.50 -10.17 9.67
C THR A 80 2.54 -9.73 8.63
N GLY A 81 2.17 -9.64 7.35
CA GLY A 81 3.05 -9.22 6.25
C GLY A 81 2.45 -8.08 5.45
N ASP A 82 2.34 -8.24 4.12
CA ASP A 82 1.71 -7.23 3.26
C ASP A 82 0.19 -7.26 3.45
N THR A 83 -0.35 -6.35 4.24
CA THR A 83 -1.76 -6.43 4.65
C THR A 83 -2.71 -6.33 3.46
N ILE A 84 -2.53 -5.34 2.59
CA ILE A 84 -3.20 -5.27 1.28
C ILE A 84 -2.13 -5.40 0.21
N ASN A 85 -2.25 -6.41 -0.64
CA ASN A 85 -1.29 -6.70 -1.70
C ASN A 85 -1.96 -6.57 -3.07
N MET A 86 -1.65 -5.49 -3.78
CA MET A 86 -2.03 -5.24 -5.18
C MET A 86 -0.80 -5.38 -6.06
N LYS A 87 -0.65 -6.55 -6.69
CA LYS A 87 0.53 -6.86 -7.49
C LYS A 87 0.16 -7.29 -8.89
N SER A 88 0.69 -6.57 -9.90
CA SER A 88 0.43 -6.85 -11.32
C SER A 88 -1.07 -6.93 -11.63
N ALA A 89 -1.86 -6.05 -11.01
CA ALA A 89 -3.29 -5.92 -11.21
C ALA A 89 -3.52 -4.72 -12.15
N PRO A 90 -3.79 -4.96 -13.44
CA PRO A 90 -3.94 -3.87 -14.42
C PRO A 90 -5.20 -3.05 -14.16
N GLY A 91 -5.24 -1.84 -14.73
CA GLY A 91 -6.36 -0.91 -14.61
C GLY A 91 -6.32 -0.08 -13.32
N THR A 92 -7.31 0.77 -13.14
CA THR A 92 -7.39 1.70 -12.01
C THR A 92 -7.86 0.97 -10.76
N ASN A 93 -6.94 0.66 -9.85
CA ASN A 93 -7.27 0.09 -8.55
C ASN A 93 -7.45 1.19 -7.51
N LYS A 94 -8.33 0.96 -6.54
CA LYS A 94 -8.67 1.98 -5.54
C LYS A 94 -8.67 1.43 -4.12
N ILE A 95 -8.07 2.18 -3.20
CA ILE A 95 -8.16 1.94 -1.76
C ILE A 95 -8.71 3.20 -1.10
N THR A 96 -9.83 3.08 -0.40
CA THR A 96 -10.40 4.14 0.43
C THR A 96 -10.41 3.67 1.89
N ASN A 97 -9.70 4.37 2.76
CA ASN A 97 -9.57 4.02 4.17
C ASN A 97 -10.06 5.14 5.08
N SER A 98 -11.08 4.88 5.85
CA SER A 98 -11.50 5.71 6.99
C SER A 98 -11.38 4.98 8.34
N GLY A 99 -11.06 3.68 8.30
CA GLY A 99 -10.77 2.84 9.46
C GLY A 99 -9.27 2.68 9.71
N THR A 100 -8.86 1.45 9.99
CA THR A 100 -7.46 1.10 10.24
C THR A 100 -6.98 0.01 9.29
N ILE A 101 -5.86 0.24 8.63
CA ILE A 101 -5.09 -0.76 7.90
C ILE A 101 -3.73 -0.85 8.58
N ASN A 102 -3.39 -2.01 9.16
CA ASN A 102 -2.12 -2.16 9.85
C ASN A 102 -1.43 -3.49 9.58
N THR A 103 -0.13 -3.56 9.84
CA THR A 103 0.59 -4.82 9.94
C THR A 103 0.70 -5.23 11.41
N ALA A 104 0.47 -6.52 11.71
CA ALA A 104 0.58 -7.03 13.08
C ALA A 104 2.04 -7.15 13.58
N GLN A 105 3.02 -7.06 12.68
CA GLN A 105 4.45 -7.01 13.02
C GLN A 105 4.92 -5.56 13.08
N ASN A 106 4.67 -4.92 14.22
CA ASN A 106 4.94 -3.50 14.40
C ASN A 106 6.43 -3.15 14.64
N ASP A 107 7.30 -4.12 14.97
CA ASP A 107 8.57 -3.79 15.64
C ASP A 107 9.83 -4.48 15.10
N ASN A 108 9.79 -5.15 13.95
CA ASN A 108 10.97 -5.85 13.42
C ASN A 108 11.40 -5.32 12.04
N ALA A 109 12.72 -5.26 11.83
CA ALA A 109 13.39 -4.89 10.58
C ALA A 109 12.97 -5.68 9.32
N SER A 110 12.18 -6.72 9.48
CA SER A 110 11.48 -7.47 8.44
C SER A 110 10.00 -7.08 8.35
N GLY A 111 9.62 -5.98 8.99
CA GLY A 111 8.24 -5.54 9.17
C GLY A 111 7.44 -5.50 7.88
N GLY A 112 6.18 -5.93 7.95
CA GLY A 112 5.27 -5.98 6.83
C GLY A 112 4.93 -4.61 6.23
N ILE A 113 4.32 -4.63 5.08
CA ILE A 113 3.84 -3.45 4.35
C ILE A 113 2.33 -3.38 4.52
N ALA A 114 1.80 -2.24 5.02
CA ALA A 114 0.35 -2.13 5.17
C ALA A 114 -0.35 -2.13 3.80
N VAL A 115 0.18 -1.42 2.81
CA VAL A 115 -0.32 -1.40 1.44
C VAL A 115 0.84 -1.55 0.45
N LEU A 116 0.90 -2.69 -0.23
CA LEU A 116 1.83 -2.92 -1.34
C LEU A 116 1.11 -2.77 -2.67
N VAL A 117 1.60 -1.85 -3.49
CA VAL A 117 1.20 -1.63 -4.89
C VAL A 117 2.41 -1.91 -5.77
N GLN A 118 2.34 -2.91 -6.64
CA GLN A 118 3.48 -3.27 -7.48
C GLN A 118 3.03 -3.62 -8.89
N LYS A 119 3.64 -2.97 -9.91
CA LYS A 119 3.30 -3.16 -11.33
C LYS A 119 1.80 -2.97 -11.58
N THR A 120 1.27 -1.86 -11.08
CA THR A 120 -0.16 -1.57 -11.05
C THR A 120 -0.33 -0.07 -11.27
N ASP A 121 -0.66 0.34 -12.48
CA ASP A 121 -0.73 1.74 -12.87
C ASP A 121 -2.07 2.38 -12.50
N GLY A 122 -2.09 3.69 -12.32
CA GLY A 122 -3.29 4.46 -12.02
C GLY A 122 -3.93 4.14 -10.66
N THR A 123 -3.19 3.58 -9.71
CA THR A 123 -3.75 3.23 -8.39
C THR A 123 -4.03 4.48 -7.56
N GLU A 124 -5.25 4.57 -7.03
CA GLU A 124 -5.68 5.65 -6.14
C GLU A 124 -5.76 5.14 -4.68
N ILE A 125 -5.12 5.84 -3.75
CA ILE A 125 -5.19 5.58 -2.31
C ILE A 125 -5.70 6.84 -1.61
N VAL A 126 -6.87 6.75 -0.96
CA VAL A 126 -7.47 7.83 -0.17
C VAL A 126 -7.53 7.41 1.29
N ASN A 127 -6.83 8.12 2.15
CA ASN A 127 -6.77 7.84 3.59
C ASN A 127 -7.30 9.01 4.41
N SER A 128 -8.36 8.77 5.17
CA SER A 128 -8.85 9.65 6.23
C SER A 128 -8.75 9.01 7.64
N GLY A 129 -8.43 7.71 7.69
CA GLY A 129 -8.20 6.94 8.91
C GLY A 129 -6.72 6.73 9.21
N THR A 130 -6.33 5.51 9.56
CA THR A 130 -4.95 5.15 9.88
C THR A 130 -4.44 4.06 8.92
N ILE A 131 -3.25 4.28 8.34
CA ILE A 131 -2.47 3.26 7.66
C ILE A 131 -1.14 3.14 8.39
N HIS A 132 -0.88 1.97 9.02
CA HIS A 132 0.30 1.74 9.82
C HIS A 132 1.07 0.51 9.33
N GLY A 133 2.32 0.71 8.93
CA GLY A 133 3.22 -0.34 8.46
C GLY A 133 4.34 -0.63 9.45
N GLY A 134 4.93 -1.81 9.35
CA GLY A 134 6.21 -2.09 10.00
C GLY A 134 7.32 -1.34 9.25
N LYS A 135 7.71 -1.86 8.08
CA LYS A 135 8.77 -1.26 7.25
C LYS A 135 8.26 -0.09 6.41
N TYR A 136 7.13 -0.27 5.75
CA TYR A 136 6.46 0.75 4.94
C TYR A 136 4.96 0.71 5.23
N SER A 137 4.34 1.87 5.33
CA SER A 137 2.88 1.92 5.34
C SER A 137 2.32 1.79 3.94
N ILE A 138 2.90 2.52 2.98
CA ILE A 138 2.57 2.39 1.56
C ILE A 138 3.87 2.18 0.80
N GLN A 139 3.93 1.10 0.02
CA GLN A 139 5.02 0.85 -0.91
C GLN A 139 4.48 0.76 -2.34
N GLY A 140 4.95 1.64 -3.23
CA GLY A 140 4.71 1.62 -4.68
C GLY A 140 5.98 1.22 -5.43
N LEU A 141 5.93 0.11 -6.18
CA LEU A 141 7.06 -0.43 -6.92
C LEU A 141 6.67 -0.62 -8.39
N GLN A 142 7.40 0.01 -9.31
CA GLN A 142 7.12 -0.11 -10.74
C GLN A 142 5.64 0.22 -11.05
N THR A 143 5.21 1.40 -10.59
CA THR A 143 3.81 1.84 -10.67
C THR A 143 3.78 3.26 -11.21
N ASP A 144 3.10 3.46 -12.33
CA ASP A 144 2.87 4.76 -12.93
C ASP A 144 1.55 5.36 -12.44
N ASP A 145 1.46 6.69 -12.44
CA ASP A 145 0.24 7.46 -12.15
C ASP A 145 -0.39 7.14 -10.78
N ILE A 146 0.42 6.75 -9.77
CA ILE A 146 -0.10 6.50 -8.42
C ILE A 146 -0.51 7.82 -7.77
N THR A 147 -1.72 7.84 -7.20
CA THR A 147 -2.23 8.99 -6.45
C THR A 147 -2.50 8.62 -5.00
N ILE A 148 -1.94 9.37 -4.06
CA ILE A 148 -2.13 9.19 -2.63
C ILE A 148 -2.69 10.48 -2.04
N THR A 149 -3.89 10.43 -1.46
CA THR A 149 -4.51 11.55 -0.73
C THR A 149 -4.64 11.17 0.73
N ASN A 150 -3.99 11.93 1.61
CA ASN A 150 -4.00 11.69 3.05
C ASN A 150 -4.55 12.89 3.83
N SER A 151 -5.64 12.69 4.54
CA SER A 151 -6.16 13.59 5.56
C SER A 151 -6.11 12.99 6.98
N GLY A 152 -5.79 11.70 7.09
CA GLY A 152 -5.62 10.96 8.34
C GLY A 152 -4.15 10.77 8.73
N THR A 153 -3.80 9.57 9.17
CA THR A 153 -2.45 9.22 9.60
C THR A 153 -1.88 8.11 8.72
N ILE A 154 -0.68 8.31 8.19
CA ILE A 154 0.15 7.28 7.57
C ILE A 154 1.45 7.21 8.36
N SER A 155 1.73 6.08 9.02
CA SER A 155 2.89 5.96 9.91
C SER A 155 3.57 4.60 9.80
N ALA A 156 4.89 4.57 9.94
CA ALA A 156 5.65 3.33 10.04
C ALA A 156 6.67 3.42 11.18
N ASN A 157 7.13 2.27 11.70
CA ASN A 157 7.98 2.22 12.89
C ASN A 157 9.40 1.72 12.61
N GLU A 158 9.85 1.73 11.37
CA GLU A 158 11.14 1.17 11.02
C GLU A 158 12.23 2.21 10.80
N THR A 159 13.42 1.96 11.36
CA THR A 159 14.59 2.84 11.26
C THR A 159 15.27 2.80 9.89
N THR A 160 14.94 1.82 9.04
CA THR A 160 15.50 1.68 7.68
C THR A 160 14.49 1.99 6.57
N GLY A 161 13.21 2.18 6.92
CA GLY A 161 12.09 2.34 6.01
C GLY A 161 11.62 3.80 5.80
N ALA A 162 10.39 3.90 5.36
CA ALA A 162 9.65 5.16 5.19
C ALA A 162 8.15 4.93 5.41
N ALA A 163 7.39 5.95 5.78
CA ALA A 163 5.95 5.80 5.81
C ALA A 163 5.41 5.58 4.38
N ILE A 164 5.86 6.37 3.41
CA ILE A 164 5.56 6.17 1.99
C ILE A 164 6.87 5.94 1.23
N TYR A 165 6.96 4.84 0.49
CA TYR A 165 8.10 4.54 -0.38
C TYR A 165 7.65 4.26 -1.80
N LEU A 166 8.01 5.14 -2.75
CA LEU A 166 7.70 5.00 -4.17
C LEU A 166 8.98 4.94 -4.99
N THR A 167 9.06 3.98 -5.92
CA THR A 167 10.26 3.79 -6.75
C THR A 167 9.92 3.11 -8.07
N ASN A 168 10.73 3.41 -9.10
CA ASN A 168 10.65 2.82 -10.42
C ASN A 168 9.25 2.98 -11.06
N GLY A 169 8.85 4.23 -11.26
CA GLY A 169 7.59 4.61 -11.86
C GLY A 169 7.61 6.07 -12.31
N THR A 170 6.46 6.57 -12.75
CA THR A 170 6.28 7.94 -13.24
C THR A 170 5.02 8.58 -12.66
N ASN A 171 4.98 9.92 -12.67
CA ASN A 171 3.79 10.75 -12.40
C ASN A 171 3.11 10.48 -11.04
N ALA A 172 3.87 10.17 -10.00
CA ALA A 172 3.29 9.99 -8.66
C ALA A 172 2.78 11.32 -8.10
N THR A 173 1.58 11.32 -7.51
CA THR A 173 1.03 12.49 -6.81
C THR A 173 0.69 12.13 -5.37
N ILE A 174 1.23 12.90 -4.41
CA ILE A 174 0.93 12.75 -2.99
C ILE A 174 0.34 14.08 -2.49
N THR A 175 -0.89 14.06 -2.02
CA THR A 175 -1.55 15.19 -1.37
C THR A 175 -1.74 14.88 0.11
N ASN A 176 -1.13 15.67 0.98
CA ASN A 176 -1.21 15.48 2.43
C ASN A 176 -1.75 16.71 3.14
N THR A 177 -2.85 16.53 3.87
CA THR A 177 -3.41 17.48 4.81
C THR A 177 -3.39 16.95 6.25
N GLY A 178 -3.07 15.67 6.42
CA GLY A 178 -2.97 14.95 7.69
C GLY A 178 -1.52 14.77 8.15
N THR A 179 -1.20 13.58 8.63
CA THR A 179 0.12 13.25 9.20
C THR A 179 0.76 12.08 8.45
N ILE A 180 2.02 12.25 8.04
CA ILE A 180 2.87 11.20 7.47
C ILE A 180 4.16 11.14 8.29
N THR A 181 4.39 10.04 9.03
CA THR A 181 5.54 9.93 9.94
C THR A 181 6.21 8.56 9.89
N ASN A 182 7.53 8.56 10.09
CA ASN A 182 8.30 7.34 10.32
C ASN A 182 9.53 7.65 11.18
N LEU A 183 10.18 6.63 11.70
CA LEU A 183 11.43 6.78 12.46
C LEU A 183 12.59 7.29 11.58
N ARG A 184 12.59 7.02 10.28
CA ARG A 184 13.63 7.49 9.35
C ARG A 184 13.10 8.53 8.36
N HIS A 185 12.32 8.12 7.36
CA HIS A 185 11.80 9.02 6.33
C HIS A 185 10.27 9.05 6.36
N GLY A 186 9.67 10.23 6.36
CA GLY A 186 8.23 10.37 6.13
C GLY A 186 7.87 9.86 4.74
N ILE A 187 8.48 10.44 3.70
CA ILE A 187 8.33 10.02 2.31
C ILE A 187 9.72 9.73 1.72
N ARG A 188 9.84 8.63 0.99
CA ARG A 188 11.04 8.29 0.22
C ARG A 188 10.67 8.03 -1.24
N LEU A 189 11.37 8.73 -2.15
CA LEU A 189 11.20 8.62 -3.59
C LEU A 189 12.49 8.13 -4.24
N GLY A 190 12.38 7.13 -5.12
CA GLY A 190 13.53 6.53 -5.81
C GLY A 190 14.33 5.55 -4.95
N LYS A 191 15.53 5.19 -5.40
CA LYS A 191 16.51 4.25 -4.80
C LYS A 191 16.12 2.76 -4.85
N SER A 192 17.11 1.90 -4.92
CA SER A 192 17.09 0.43 -4.84
C SER A 192 16.41 -0.32 -6.00
N HIS A 193 15.37 0.20 -6.63
CA HIS A 193 14.64 -0.48 -7.70
C HIS A 193 14.49 0.38 -8.96
N GLY A 194 15.04 1.59 -8.97
CA GLY A 194 14.98 2.53 -10.09
C GLY A 194 14.51 3.92 -9.69
N SER A 195 14.51 4.83 -10.65
CA SER A 195 14.05 6.22 -10.47
C SER A 195 12.53 6.31 -10.38
N LEU A 196 12.07 7.37 -9.75
CA LEU A 196 10.69 7.82 -9.85
C LEU A 196 10.68 9.19 -10.51
N ASN A 197 10.06 9.31 -11.67
CA ASN A 197 10.04 10.55 -12.45
C ASN A 197 8.71 11.31 -12.28
N ASN A 198 8.75 12.64 -12.40
CA ASN A 198 7.58 13.53 -12.33
C ASN A 198 6.74 13.35 -11.05
N ALA A 199 7.37 13.19 -9.90
CA ALA A 199 6.67 13.09 -8.64
C ALA A 199 6.24 14.48 -8.14
N THR A 200 5.00 14.63 -7.72
CA THR A 200 4.46 15.85 -7.11
C THR A 200 3.99 15.57 -5.69
N ILE A 201 4.46 16.36 -4.74
CA ILE A 201 3.98 16.36 -3.35
C ILE A 201 3.32 17.70 -3.06
N ILE A 202 2.05 17.66 -2.63
CA ILE A 202 1.26 18.81 -2.19
C ILE A 202 1.02 18.63 -0.69
N ASN A 203 1.62 19.47 0.15
CA ASN A 203 1.54 19.31 1.60
C ASN A 203 1.04 20.56 2.31
N SER A 204 0.02 20.41 3.14
CA SER A 204 -0.41 21.38 4.15
C SER A 204 -0.52 20.78 5.56
N GLY A 205 -0.17 19.48 5.70
CA GLY A 205 -0.13 18.77 6.97
C GLY A 205 1.30 18.54 7.46
N LEU A 206 1.49 17.51 8.28
CA LEU A 206 2.79 17.11 8.82
C LEU A 206 3.40 15.99 7.98
N ILE A 207 4.67 16.16 7.59
CA ILE A 207 5.51 15.08 7.07
C ILE A 207 6.80 15.08 7.89
N ALA A 208 7.12 13.98 8.60
CA ALA A 208 8.29 13.90 9.47
C ALA A 208 9.00 12.55 9.46
N GLY A 209 10.35 12.61 9.54
CA GLY A 209 11.23 11.54 10.00
C GLY A 209 11.71 11.87 11.41
N THR A 210 11.66 10.96 12.41
CA THR A 210 11.70 11.39 13.81
C THR A 210 12.95 11.04 14.63
N THR A 211 13.72 9.99 14.32
CA THR A 211 14.69 9.47 15.29
C THR A 211 16.10 9.19 14.80
N HIS A 212 16.38 9.17 13.51
CA HIS A 212 17.70 8.76 12.98
C HIS A 212 18.54 9.96 12.49
N ASN A 213 19.88 9.84 12.47
CA ASN A 213 20.79 10.91 12.00
C ASN A 213 20.59 11.27 10.52
N ASP A 214 20.02 10.35 9.72
CA ASP A 214 19.65 10.55 8.30
C ASP A 214 18.15 10.89 8.16
N ARG A 215 17.62 11.71 9.05
CA ARG A 215 16.19 12.07 9.11
C ARG A 215 15.82 12.96 7.95
N ASN A 216 14.93 12.49 7.10
CA ASN A 216 14.36 13.34 6.07
C ASN A 216 12.85 13.23 6.13
N SER A 217 12.18 14.36 6.29
CA SER A 217 10.73 14.41 6.09
C SER A 217 10.40 13.89 4.69
N ILE A 218 11.18 14.33 3.69
CA ILE A 218 11.10 13.83 2.31
C ILE A 218 12.53 13.53 1.86
N TYR A 219 12.75 12.27 1.43
CA TYR A 219 14.02 11.82 0.87
C TYR A 219 13.84 11.47 -0.61
N VAL A 220 14.54 12.18 -1.48
CA VAL A 220 14.61 11.93 -2.92
C VAL A 220 15.99 11.38 -3.23
N SER A 221 16.07 10.13 -3.69
CA SER A 221 17.34 9.48 -3.99
C SER A 221 17.70 9.65 -5.46
N ASP A 222 18.96 9.92 -5.70
CA ASP A 222 19.57 10.12 -7.02
C ASP A 222 20.63 9.07 -7.38
N ASP A 223 20.74 7.95 -6.65
CA ASP A 223 21.73 6.89 -6.92
C ASP A 223 21.67 6.43 -8.39
N ASN A 224 22.35 7.15 -9.29
CA ASN A 224 22.50 6.91 -10.74
C ASN A 224 21.20 6.82 -11.58
N ASN A 225 20.05 7.09 -11.00
CA ASN A 225 18.77 7.13 -11.68
C ASN A 225 18.05 8.43 -11.27
N VAL A 226 18.24 9.44 -12.05
CA VAL A 226 17.72 10.79 -11.81
C VAL A 226 16.22 10.75 -11.67
N THR A 227 15.71 11.06 -10.47
CA THR A 227 14.32 11.46 -10.31
C THR A 227 14.17 12.84 -10.95
N SER A 228 13.80 12.88 -12.21
CA SER A 228 13.54 14.13 -12.93
C SER A 228 12.13 14.63 -12.65
N GLY A 229 11.95 15.94 -12.62
CA GLY A 229 10.62 16.55 -12.52
C GLY A 229 9.96 16.45 -11.13
N PHE A 230 10.74 16.39 -10.04
CA PHE A 230 10.19 16.46 -8.69
C PHE A 230 9.62 17.87 -8.41
N ASN A 231 8.39 17.93 -7.91
CA ASN A 231 7.71 19.17 -7.54
C ASN A 231 7.17 19.08 -6.11
N LEU A 232 7.57 20.00 -5.24
CA LEU A 232 7.06 20.15 -3.89
C LEU A 232 6.26 21.44 -3.78
N ILE A 233 4.96 21.33 -3.50
CA ILE A 233 4.04 22.43 -3.30
C ILE A 233 3.63 22.43 -1.83
N THR A 234 3.98 23.49 -1.13
CA THR A 234 3.59 23.69 0.27
C THR A 234 2.45 24.70 0.35
N LYS A 235 1.39 24.37 1.09
CA LYS A 235 0.25 25.26 1.31
C LYS A 235 0.04 25.44 2.80
N GLY A 236 0.09 26.69 3.28
CA GLY A 236 -0.17 27.08 4.67
C GLY A 236 1.04 26.99 5.60
N GLU A 237 0.82 27.26 6.90
CA GLU A 237 1.85 27.21 7.95
C GLU A 237 2.15 25.77 8.40
N GLY A 238 2.41 24.86 7.46
CA GLY A 238 2.85 23.52 7.81
C GLY A 238 4.23 23.56 8.46
N HIS A 239 4.39 22.97 9.65
CA HIS A 239 5.69 22.73 10.23
C HIS A 239 6.49 21.79 9.31
N TYR A 240 7.49 22.33 8.66
CA TYR A 240 8.45 21.58 7.87
C TYR A 240 9.75 21.51 8.67
N ASP A 241 10.17 20.31 9.02
CA ASP A 241 11.58 20.11 9.26
C ASP A 241 12.28 20.05 7.88
N LEU A 242 12.52 21.21 7.31
CA LEU A 242 13.22 21.38 6.03
C LEU A 242 14.70 21.00 6.11
N SER A 243 15.13 20.37 7.18
CA SER A 243 16.54 20.16 7.45
C SER A 243 17.24 19.30 6.42
N LEU A 244 16.57 18.66 5.44
CA LEU A 244 17.30 17.98 4.36
C LEU A 244 16.37 17.48 3.24
N ILE A 245 16.11 18.35 2.25
CA ILE A 245 15.91 17.88 0.88
C ILE A 245 17.33 17.65 0.35
N HIS A 246 17.81 16.43 0.37
CA HIS A 246 19.07 16.09 -0.29
C HIS A 246 18.79 15.91 -1.78
N ILE A 247 18.88 17.02 -2.52
CA ILE A 247 18.97 16.98 -3.98
C ILE A 247 20.46 16.95 -4.26
N SER A 248 21.03 15.80 -4.59
CA SER A 248 22.40 15.76 -5.10
C SER A 248 22.40 16.46 -6.47
N GLU A 249 23.22 17.45 -6.64
CA GLU A 249 23.44 18.07 -7.94
C GLU A 249 24.00 17.01 -8.91
N PRO A 250 23.59 17.01 -10.18
CA PRO A 250 24.22 16.14 -11.17
C PRO A 250 25.72 16.47 -11.22
N THR A 251 26.56 15.46 -11.00
CA THR A 251 28.00 15.60 -11.11
C THR A 251 28.33 16.15 -12.51
N ARG A 252 28.82 17.38 -12.54
CA ARG A 252 29.29 18.03 -13.78
C ARG A 252 30.38 17.14 -14.38
N PRO A 253 30.29 16.74 -15.66
CA PRO A 253 31.37 15.99 -16.28
C PRO A 253 32.66 16.82 -16.18
N SER A 254 33.70 16.24 -15.62
CA SER A 254 35.04 16.83 -15.67
C SER A 254 35.48 16.96 -17.13
N ARG A 255 35.83 18.18 -17.53
CA ARG A 255 36.47 18.42 -18.84
C ARG A 255 37.86 17.81 -18.88
#